data_b7be779ea3b6da549af7bf6b54db4422
#
_entry.id   b7be779ea3b6da549af7bf6b54db4422
#
_cell.length_a   1.000
_cell.length_b   1.000
_cell.length_c   1.000
_cell.angle_alpha   90.00
_cell.angle_beta   90.00
_cell.angle_gamma   90.00
#
_symmetry.space_group_name_H-M   'P 1'
#
loop_
_entity.id
_entity.type
_entity.pdbx_description
1 polymer ?
#
loop_
_entity_poly.entity_id
_entity_poly.type
_entity_poly.pdbx_seq_one_letter_code
_entity_poly.pdbx_strand_id
1 'polypeptide(L)'
;MLPFSSIPLTRIARTALAGLAASVAIALSPANAERISNPVAEFTGVDKITGRIITFDVYIDETVQFGALQVTPRVCYSRPVSEEPKTDSFVEVDEITLDRKIRRIFTGWMFAESPGLNAVEHAVYDVWLKSCKQSSDVPAPKTN
;
A
#
# COMPACT_ATOMS: atom_id res chain seq x y z
N MET A 1 26.04 33.23 87.33
CA MET A 1 25.22 33.66 86.20
C MET A 1 25.89 33.29 84.91
N LEU A 2 25.41 32.32 84.22
CA LEU A 2 25.92 31.89 82.93
C LEU A 2 25.04 32.55 81.86
N PRO A 3 25.62 33.32 80.93
CA PRO A 3 24.83 33.88 79.90
C PRO A 3 24.43 32.74 78.92
N PHE A 4 23.17 32.60 78.74
CA PHE A 4 22.64 31.75 77.72
C PHE A 4 23.03 32.32 76.36
N SER A 5 23.99 31.67 75.74
CA SER A 5 24.33 31.99 74.36
C SER A 5 23.23 31.43 73.48
N SER A 6 22.47 32.31 72.93
CA SER A 6 21.43 31.94 71.94
C SER A 6 22.13 31.45 70.67
N ILE A 7 22.00 30.18 70.42
CA ILE A 7 22.43 29.60 69.15
C ILE A 7 21.51 30.15 68.05
N PRO A 8 22.01 30.83 67.02
CA PRO A 8 21.15 31.19 65.93
C PRO A 8 20.72 29.95 65.18
N LEU A 9 19.44 29.74 65.06
CA LEU A 9 18.90 28.75 64.17
C LEU A 9 19.44 29.06 62.76
N THR A 10 20.36 28.28 62.33
CA THR A 10 20.78 28.28 60.94
C THR A 10 19.57 27.91 60.09
N ARG A 11 19.17 28.87 59.31
CA ARG A 11 18.14 28.64 58.30
C ARG A 11 18.63 27.52 57.40
N ILE A 12 17.99 26.39 57.54
CA ILE A 12 18.13 25.32 56.55
C ILE A 12 17.62 25.90 55.24
N ALA A 13 18.56 26.27 54.40
CA ALA A 13 18.20 26.62 53.05
C ALA A 13 17.59 25.36 52.40
N ARG A 14 16.30 25.40 52.26
CA ARG A 14 15.61 24.46 51.40
C ARG A 14 16.09 24.75 49.98
N THR A 15 17.15 24.07 49.57
CA THR A 15 17.45 23.94 48.17
C THR A 15 16.31 23.17 47.59
N ALA A 16 15.37 23.88 47.04
CA ALA A 16 14.39 23.30 46.16
C ALA A 16 15.18 22.69 45.00
N LEU A 17 15.34 21.39 45.05
CA LEU A 17 15.79 20.62 43.92
C LEU A 17 14.67 20.77 42.85
N ALA A 18 14.79 21.81 42.04
CA ALA A 18 14.00 21.88 40.84
C ALA A 18 14.45 20.70 39.96
N GLY A 19 13.74 19.61 40.14
CA GLY A 19 13.86 18.47 39.26
C GLY A 19 13.46 18.95 37.86
N LEU A 20 14.48 19.22 37.04
CA LEU A 20 14.30 19.42 35.62
C LEU A 20 13.86 18.09 35.07
N ALA A 21 12.57 17.82 35.13
CA ALA A 21 11.95 16.77 34.32
C ALA A 21 12.09 17.24 32.89
N ALA A 22 13.23 16.94 32.28
CA ALA A 22 13.38 16.97 30.85
C ALA A 22 12.41 15.91 30.31
N SER A 23 11.18 16.33 30.07
CA SER A 23 10.23 15.57 29.28
C SER A 23 10.83 15.50 27.88
N VAL A 24 11.57 14.44 27.62
CA VAL A 24 11.93 14.05 26.26
C VAL A 24 10.61 13.69 25.63
N ALA A 25 9.95 14.65 25.06
CA ALA A 25 8.89 14.45 24.11
C ALA A 25 9.55 13.75 22.91
N ILE A 26 9.61 12.42 22.96
CA ILE A 26 9.89 11.63 21.78
C ILE A 26 8.72 11.97 20.85
N ALA A 27 8.95 12.89 19.95
CA ALA A 27 8.07 13.10 18.83
C ALA A 27 8.10 11.80 18.04
N LEU A 28 7.14 10.92 18.34
CA LEU A 28 6.78 9.82 17.48
C LEU A 28 6.22 10.48 16.23
N SER A 29 7.10 10.90 15.35
CA SER A 29 6.69 11.22 13.98
C SER A 29 6.08 9.92 13.45
N PRO A 30 4.81 9.92 13.04
CA PRO A 30 4.27 8.76 12.38
C PRO A 30 5.18 8.48 11.19
N ALA A 31 5.83 7.33 11.18
CA ALA A 31 6.52 6.86 10.00
C ALA A 31 5.43 6.63 8.94
N ASN A 32 5.07 7.68 8.22
CA ASN A 32 4.19 7.57 7.08
C ASN A 32 4.98 6.79 6.03
N ALA A 33 4.70 5.49 5.95
CA ALA A 33 5.10 4.70 4.81
C ALA A 33 4.55 5.44 3.58
N GLU A 34 5.45 6.02 2.79
CA GLU A 34 5.07 6.82 1.64
C GLU A 34 4.48 5.90 0.57
N ARG A 35 3.25 6.18 0.19
CA ARG A 35 2.52 5.44 -0.82
C ARG A 35 2.56 6.25 -2.12
N ILE A 36 3.11 5.66 -3.16
CA ILE A 36 3.14 6.27 -4.49
C ILE A 36 1.93 5.78 -5.28
N SER A 37 1.09 6.71 -5.72
CA SER A 37 -0.03 6.42 -6.63
C SER A 37 0.48 6.37 -8.06
N ASN A 38 0.18 5.27 -8.76
CA ASN A 38 0.62 5.06 -10.13
C ASN A 38 -0.58 5.08 -11.10
N PRO A 39 -0.40 5.61 -12.31
CA PRO A 39 -1.47 5.65 -13.31
C PRO A 39 -1.67 4.33 -14.06
N VAL A 40 -0.74 3.39 -13.92
CA VAL A 40 -0.75 2.13 -14.67
C VAL A 40 -0.50 0.95 -13.74
N ALA A 41 -1.30 -0.10 -13.87
CA ALA A 41 -1.07 -1.40 -13.27
C ALA A 41 -0.60 -2.39 -14.33
N GLU A 42 0.42 -3.17 -14.04
CA GLU A 42 0.89 -4.26 -14.88
C GLU A 42 0.44 -5.59 -14.29
N PHE A 43 -0.22 -6.39 -15.12
CA PHE A 43 -0.71 -7.72 -14.76
C PHE A 43 0.03 -8.81 -15.50
N THR A 44 0.07 -9.98 -14.90
CA THR A 44 0.41 -11.23 -15.57
C THR A 44 -0.86 -12.04 -15.75
N GLY A 45 -1.10 -12.50 -16.97
CA GLY A 45 -2.21 -13.37 -17.31
C GLY A 45 -1.72 -14.70 -17.83
N VAL A 46 -2.38 -15.78 -17.44
CA VAL A 46 -2.08 -17.15 -17.88
C VAL A 46 -3.34 -17.77 -18.49
N ASP A 47 -3.18 -18.29 -19.71
CA ASP A 47 -4.15 -19.17 -20.33
C ASP A 47 -3.73 -20.63 -20.01
N LYS A 48 -4.48 -21.29 -19.15
CA LYS A 48 -4.16 -22.63 -18.66
C LYS A 48 -4.37 -23.73 -19.70
N ILE A 49 -5.12 -23.47 -20.76
CA ILE A 49 -5.34 -24.42 -21.84
C ILE A 49 -4.12 -24.44 -22.77
N THR A 50 -3.65 -23.27 -23.18
CA THR A 50 -2.54 -23.15 -24.12
C THR A 50 -1.18 -23.05 -23.44
N GLY A 51 -1.15 -22.77 -22.13
CA GLY A 51 0.08 -22.48 -21.38
C GLY A 51 0.67 -21.10 -21.68
N ARG A 52 -0.05 -20.25 -22.39
CA ARG A 52 0.42 -18.92 -22.77
C ARG A 52 0.42 -18.00 -21.55
N ILE A 53 1.56 -17.35 -21.34
CA ILE A 53 1.74 -16.35 -20.28
C ILE A 53 2.05 -15.02 -20.96
N ILE A 54 1.30 -13.98 -20.60
CA ILE A 54 1.53 -12.61 -21.10
C ILE A 54 1.54 -11.63 -19.93
N THR A 55 2.19 -10.50 -20.14
CA THR A 55 2.04 -9.32 -19.30
C THR A 55 1.32 -8.24 -20.08
N PHE A 56 0.47 -7.48 -19.40
CA PHE A 56 -0.28 -6.39 -20.01
C PHE A 56 -0.47 -5.24 -19.05
N ASP A 57 -0.41 -4.04 -19.58
CA ASP A 57 -0.60 -2.80 -18.83
C ASP A 57 -2.06 -2.36 -18.92
N VAL A 58 -2.59 -1.88 -17.80
CA VAL A 58 -3.94 -1.32 -17.70
C VAL A 58 -3.86 0.02 -16.99
N TYR A 59 -4.37 1.07 -17.61
CA TYR A 59 -4.51 2.37 -16.95
C TYR A 59 -5.59 2.29 -15.86
N ILE A 60 -5.40 3.05 -14.81
CA ILE A 60 -6.38 3.13 -13.71
C ILE A 60 -7.76 3.54 -14.26
N ASP A 61 -8.80 2.84 -13.81
CA ASP A 61 -10.20 2.97 -14.25
C ASP A 61 -10.49 2.54 -15.70
N GLU A 62 -9.47 2.09 -16.42
CA GLU A 62 -9.66 1.49 -17.75
C GLU A 62 -9.80 -0.04 -17.62
N THR A 63 -10.40 -0.64 -18.64
CA THR A 63 -10.62 -2.08 -18.69
C THR A 63 -9.88 -2.69 -19.88
N VAL A 64 -9.11 -3.75 -19.61
CA VAL A 64 -8.46 -4.54 -20.66
C VAL A 64 -9.01 -5.96 -20.63
N GLN A 65 -9.32 -6.48 -21.80
CA GLN A 65 -9.78 -7.85 -21.96
C GLN A 65 -8.60 -8.80 -22.08
N PHE A 66 -8.59 -9.83 -21.25
CA PHE A 66 -7.67 -10.97 -21.32
C PHE A 66 -8.49 -12.26 -21.41
N GLY A 67 -8.52 -12.87 -22.59
CA GLY A 67 -9.40 -14.01 -22.83
C GLY A 67 -10.87 -13.66 -22.58
N ALA A 68 -11.53 -14.38 -21.69
CA ALA A 68 -12.89 -14.11 -21.27
C ALA A 68 -12.98 -13.15 -20.07
N LEU A 69 -11.86 -12.62 -19.59
CA LEU A 69 -11.81 -11.74 -18.44
C LEU A 69 -11.67 -10.27 -18.85
N GLN A 70 -12.32 -9.43 -18.11
CA GLN A 70 -12.18 -7.97 -18.20
C GLN A 70 -11.55 -7.46 -16.88
N VAL A 71 -10.37 -6.90 -16.95
CA VAL A 71 -9.57 -6.48 -15.79
C VAL A 71 -9.59 -4.96 -15.70
N THR A 72 -10.02 -4.45 -14.54
CA THR A 72 -10.11 -3.02 -14.26
C THR A 72 -9.43 -2.70 -12.93
N PRO A 73 -8.23 -2.13 -12.93
CA PRO A 73 -7.60 -1.61 -11.71
C PRO A 73 -8.23 -0.27 -11.33
N ARG A 74 -8.51 -0.09 -10.05
CA ARG A 74 -9.05 1.18 -9.53
C ARG A 74 -7.97 2.07 -8.93
N VAL A 75 -6.96 1.46 -8.36
CA VAL A 75 -5.75 2.12 -7.83
C VAL A 75 -4.56 1.18 -7.98
N CYS A 76 -3.35 1.71 -8.06
CA CYS A 76 -2.12 0.93 -8.03
C CYS A 76 -1.06 1.68 -7.23
N TYR A 77 -0.65 1.11 -6.11
CA TYR A 77 0.27 1.74 -5.18
C TYR A 77 1.60 1.00 -5.11
N SER A 78 2.67 1.76 -5.06
CA SER A 78 4.02 1.26 -4.81
C SER A 78 4.69 2.03 -3.68
N ARG A 79 5.93 1.68 -3.36
CA ARG A 79 6.75 2.34 -2.35
C ARG A 79 8.00 2.94 -2.98
N PRO A 80 8.60 3.98 -2.36
CA PRO A 80 9.90 4.48 -2.78
C PRO A 80 10.96 3.38 -2.75
N VAL A 81 11.98 3.49 -3.61
CA VAL A 81 13.09 2.53 -3.67
C VAL A 81 13.89 2.41 -2.37
N SER A 82 13.79 3.40 -1.48
CA SER A 82 14.40 3.41 -0.15
C SER A 82 13.66 2.54 0.87
N GLU A 83 12.46 2.08 0.55
CA GLU A 83 11.63 1.24 1.39
C GLU A 83 11.59 -0.20 0.88
N GLU A 84 11.14 -1.12 1.75
CA GLU A 84 10.86 -2.48 1.34
C GLU A 84 9.79 -2.49 0.24
N PRO A 85 9.99 -3.22 -0.86
CA PRO A 85 9.03 -3.28 -1.95
C PRO A 85 7.67 -3.78 -1.47
N LYS A 86 6.65 -2.98 -1.74
CA LYS A 86 5.26 -3.33 -1.47
C LYS A 86 4.39 -2.70 -2.55
N THR A 87 3.80 -3.54 -3.37
CA THR A 87 2.99 -3.12 -4.50
C THR A 87 1.62 -3.75 -4.39
N ASP A 88 0.60 -2.92 -4.36
CA ASP A 88 -0.79 -3.36 -4.26
C ASP A 88 -1.71 -2.59 -5.22
N SER A 89 -2.76 -3.24 -5.64
CA SER A 89 -3.78 -2.67 -6.53
C SER A 89 -5.16 -3.18 -6.14
N PHE A 90 -6.12 -2.28 -6.07
CA PHE A 90 -7.51 -2.68 -5.96
C PHE A 90 -8.07 -2.95 -7.35
N VAL A 91 -8.53 -4.16 -7.58
CA VAL A 91 -8.87 -4.67 -8.91
C VAL A 91 -10.27 -5.25 -8.92
N GLU A 92 -10.97 -4.97 -10.00
CA GLU A 92 -12.24 -5.60 -10.31
C GLU A 92 -12.08 -6.43 -11.59
N VAL A 93 -12.55 -7.67 -11.56
CA VAL A 93 -12.51 -8.56 -12.73
C VAL A 93 -13.89 -9.12 -13.02
N ASP A 94 -14.30 -8.94 -14.25
CA ASP A 94 -15.53 -9.51 -14.79
C ASP A 94 -15.22 -10.64 -15.76
N GLU A 95 -16.09 -11.63 -15.80
CA GLU A 95 -16.06 -12.71 -16.77
C GLU A 95 -17.13 -12.47 -17.83
N ILE A 96 -16.76 -12.61 -19.08
CA ILE A 96 -17.69 -12.71 -20.19
C ILE A 96 -18.06 -14.19 -20.35
N THR A 97 -19.29 -14.54 -19.99
CA THR A 97 -19.76 -15.91 -20.04
C THR A 97 -20.04 -16.38 -21.48
N LEU A 98 -20.21 -17.67 -21.68
CA LEU A 98 -20.48 -18.24 -23.01
C LEU A 98 -21.80 -17.71 -23.62
N ASP A 99 -22.77 -17.36 -22.79
CA ASP A 99 -24.04 -16.74 -23.22
C ASP A 99 -23.94 -15.19 -23.33
N ARG A 100 -22.70 -14.64 -23.33
CA ARG A 100 -22.36 -13.22 -23.47
C ARG A 100 -22.88 -12.33 -22.36
N LYS A 101 -23.07 -12.87 -21.17
CA LYS A 101 -23.35 -12.09 -19.97
C LYS A 101 -22.06 -11.71 -19.28
N ILE A 102 -22.06 -10.58 -18.60
CA ILE A 102 -20.93 -10.11 -17.79
C ILE A 102 -21.22 -10.39 -16.34
N ARG A 103 -20.28 -11.07 -15.68
CA ARG A 103 -20.40 -11.45 -14.28
C ARG A 103 -19.15 -11.05 -13.50
N ARG A 104 -19.31 -10.33 -12.39
CA ARG A 104 -18.20 -10.02 -11.49
C ARG A 104 -17.73 -11.29 -10.81
N ILE A 105 -16.44 -11.63 -10.96
CA ILE A 105 -15.82 -12.80 -10.36
C ILE A 105 -14.77 -12.46 -9.31
N PHE A 106 -14.26 -11.22 -9.32
CA PHE A 106 -13.27 -10.78 -8.35
C PHE A 106 -13.43 -9.28 -8.07
N THR A 107 -13.37 -8.93 -6.79
CA THR A 107 -13.23 -7.55 -6.32
C THR A 107 -12.36 -7.57 -5.08
N GLY A 108 -11.21 -6.90 -5.11
CA GLY A 108 -10.35 -6.86 -3.95
C GLY A 108 -8.94 -6.39 -4.25
N TRP A 109 -8.10 -6.47 -3.23
CA TRP A 109 -6.70 -6.11 -3.31
C TRP A 109 -5.85 -7.28 -3.81
N MET A 110 -5.01 -7.00 -4.80
CA MET A 110 -3.94 -7.89 -5.25
C MET A 110 -2.60 -7.34 -4.78
N PHE A 111 -1.69 -8.25 -4.43
CA PHE A 111 -0.35 -7.92 -3.91
C PHE A 111 0.71 -8.56 -4.79
N ALA A 112 1.58 -7.75 -5.39
CA ALA A 112 2.59 -8.24 -6.32
C ALA A 112 3.62 -9.17 -5.66
N GLU A 113 3.95 -8.93 -4.39
CA GLU A 113 4.90 -9.73 -3.60
C GLU A 113 4.29 -11.05 -3.11
N SER A 114 2.96 -11.16 -3.13
CA SER A 114 2.23 -12.34 -2.67
C SER A 114 1.09 -12.67 -3.63
N PRO A 115 1.40 -13.05 -4.88
CA PRO A 115 0.40 -13.25 -5.93
C PRO A 115 -0.60 -14.36 -5.61
N GLY A 116 -0.21 -15.34 -4.80
CA GLY A 116 -1.10 -16.41 -4.38
C GLY A 116 -2.12 -16.02 -3.30
N LEU A 117 -1.97 -14.85 -2.68
CA LEU A 117 -2.84 -14.44 -1.58
C LEU A 117 -4.22 -14.03 -2.09
N ASN A 118 -4.26 -13.21 -3.14
CA ASN A 118 -5.48 -12.73 -3.79
C ASN A 118 -5.22 -12.65 -5.30
N ALA A 119 -5.52 -13.71 -6.00
CA ALA A 119 -5.47 -13.75 -7.45
C ALA A 119 -6.82 -14.19 -8.01
N VAL A 120 -7.07 -13.86 -9.26
CA VAL A 120 -8.23 -14.38 -9.96
C VAL A 120 -7.94 -15.83 -10.33
N GLU A 121 -8.75 -16.74 -9.83
CA GLU A 121 -8.78 -18.14 -10.23
C GLU A 121 -10.02 -18.40 -11.07
N HIS A 122 -9.80 -18.63 -12.34
CA HIS A 122 -10.82 -19.01 -13.30
C HIS A 122 -10.49 -20.41 -13.83
N ALA A 123 -11.46 -21.14 -14.36
CA ALA A 123 -11.22 -22.48 -14.91
C ALA A 123 -10.14 -22.48 -16.00
N VAL A 124 -10.07 -21.41 -16.79
CA VAL A 124 -9.16 -21.30 -17.94
C VAL A 124 -8.07 -20.23 -17.73
N TYR A 125 -8.36 -19.16 -17.01
CA TYR A 125 -7.48 -18.00 -16.90
C TYR A 125 -7.09 -17.71 -15.47
N ASP A 126 -5.81 -17.39 -15.26
CA ASP A 126 -5.32 -16.78 -14.02
C ASP A 126 -4.81 -15.36 -14.32
N VAL A 127 -5.07 -14.45 -13.43
CA VAL A 127 -4.57 -13.07 -13.51
C VAL A 127 -4.11 -12.63 -12.13
N TRP A 128 -2.93 -12.02 -12.07
CA TRP A 128 -2.42 -11.41 -10.85
C TRP A 128 -1.63 -10.14 -11.14
N LEU A 129 -1.50 -9.30 -10.13
CA LEU A 129 -0.71 -8.07 -10.20
C LEU A 129 0.79 -8.39 -10.26
N LYS A 130 1.49 -7.79 -11.22
CA LYS A 130 2.94 -7.88 -11.34
C LYS A 130 3.63 -6.64 -10.78
N SER A 131 3.19 -5.44 -11.17
CA SER A 131 3.76 -4.18 -10.71
C SER A 131 2.83 -3.00 -10.96
N CYS A 132 3.22 -1.84 -10.44
CA CYS A 132 2.66 -0.55 -10.80
C CYS A 132 3.71 0.25 -11.59
N LYS A 133 3.26 1.06 -12.53
CA LYS A 133 4.12 1.87 -13.40
C LYS A 133 3.65 3.33 -13.46
N GLN A 134 4.61 4.24 -13.65
CA GLN A 134 4.33 5.66 -13.88
C GLN A 134 4.05 5.94 -15.37
N SER A 135 4.48 5.07 -16.26
CA SER A 135 4.28 5.19 -17.70
C SER A 135 4.14 3.83 -18.37
N SER A 136 3.54 3.81 -19.54
CA SER A 136 3.36 2.62 -20.35
C SER A 136 3.60 2.93 -21.83
N ASP A 137 4.04 1.92 -22.58
CA ASP A 137 4.12 2.00 -24.05
C ASP A 137 2.75 1.92 -24.73
N VAL A 138 1.73 1.48 -23.98
CA VAL A 138 0.34 1.49 -24.45
C VAL A 138 -0.16 2.93 -24.48
N PRO A 139 -0.84 3.37 -25.57
CA PRO A 139 -1.41 4.72 -25.63
C PRO A 139 -2.36 4.99 -24.47
N ALA A 140 -2.24 6.19 -23.89
CA ALA A 140 -3.17 6.63 -22.83
C ALA A 140 -4.60 6.74 -23.37
N PRO A 141 -5.62 6.46 -22.53
CA PRO A 141 -7.00 6.65 -22.93
C PRO A 141 -7.25 8.09 -23.35
N LYS A 142 -8.03 8.26 -24.39
CA LYS A 142 -8.43 9.60 -24.83
C LYS A 142 -9.40 10.19 -23.80
N THR A 143 -9.01 11.29 -23.19
CA THR A 143 -9.93 12.12 -22.39
C THR A 143 -10.95 12.75 -23.34
N ASN A 144 -12.20 12.34 -23.22
CA ASN A 144 -13.32 13.02 -23.90
C ASN A 144 -13.71 14.27 -23.12
#